data_f8e754127cb2dfa0a3af0c551f2cb316
#
_entry.id   f8e754127cb2dfa0a3af0c551f2cb316
#
_cell.length_a   1.000
_cell.length_b   1.000
_cell.length_c   1.000
_cell.angle_alpha   90.00
_cell.angle_beta   90.00
_cell.angle_gamma   90.00
#
_symmetry.space_group_name_H-M   'P 1'
#
loop_
_entity.id
_entity.type
_entity.pdbx_description
1 polymer ?
#
loop_
_entity_poly.entity_id
_entity_poly.type
_entity_poly.pdbx_seq_one_letter_code
_entity_poly.pdbx_strand_id
1 'polypeptide(L)'
;MILAIACFVASGAYIIVTMRSDNTDNLRSQAYSSSDSASENTAAYVEPPVDFVKLKKINPDIYAWINIPGTVIDYPILRRADDNAYYLTHTVENKKSAYGAIYTEDYNDMDFADFNTVIYGHNMKNGSMFGSLKKYRNKTFFDENREINIYMPGRIMTYRIFAAHIVDDRHILLSYDFTNESVRNEYISDIFSNKGMSSYFDSQTEITADDRIITLSTCTGKTEERYLVQGVLIYDSRKQTS
;
A
#
# COMPACT_ATOMS: atom_id res chain seq x y z
N MET A 1 16.27 39.42 -20.59
CA MET A 1 17.09 38.28 -20.12
C MET A 1 16.45 37.47 -18.98
N ILE A 2 15.30 37.90 -18.44
CA ILE A 2 14.60 37.22 -17.33
C ILE A 2 13.56 36.20 -17.81
N LEU A 3 13.03 36.36 -19.04
CA LEU A 3 12.02 35.42 -19.61
C LEU A 3 12.60 34.06 -20.04
N ALA A 4 13.88 34.02 -20.42
CA ALA A 4 14.51 32.77 -20.87
C ALA A 4 14.80 31.80 -19.72
N ILE A 5 15.05 32.31 -18.50
CA ILE A 5 15.32 31.48 -17.31
C ILE A 5 14.03 30.83 -16.79
N ALA A 6 12.89 31.52 -16.88
CA ALA A 6 11.60 30.97 -16.46
C ALA A 6 11.12 29.79 -17.38
N CYS A 7 11.40 29.88 -18.68
CA CYS A 7 11.08 28.81 -19.63
C CYS A 7 11.97 27.57 -19.42
N PHE A 8 13.24 27.74 -19.00
CA PHE A 8 14.14 26.61 -18.74
C PHE A 8 13.76 25.85 -17.46
N VAL A 9 13.33 26.55 -16.42
CA VAL A 9 12.87 25.91 -15.18
C VAL A 9 11.55 25.18 -15.40
N ALA A 10 10.62 25.74 -16.20
CA ALA A 10 9.36 25.10 -16.54
C ALA A 10 9.58 23.85 -17.42
N SER A 11 10.50 23.90 -18.38
CA SER A 11 10.82 22.73 -19.22
C SER A 11 11.56 21.63 -18.46
N GLY A 12 12.46 21.99 -17.53
CA GLY A 12 13.14 21.02 -16.67
C GLY A 12 12.18 20.31 -15.71
N ALA A 13 11.24 21.04 -15.10
CA ALA A 13 10.20 20.47 -14.26
C ALA A 13 9.22 19.60 -15.06
N TYR A 14 8.88 19.99 -16.28
CA TYR A 14 8.03 19.21 -17.19
C TYR A 14 8.72 17.93 -17.66
N ILE A 15 10.00 17.97 -18.01
CA ILE A 15 10.80 16.79 -18.40
C ILE A 15 10.93 15.81 -17.22
N ILE A 16 11.14 16.30 -16.00
CA ILE A 16 11.23 15.44 -14.81
C ILE A 16 9.86 14.79 -14.51
N VAL A 17 8.75 15.50 -14.68
CA VAL A 17 7.40 14.96 -14.47
C VAL A 17 7.04 13.93 -15.56
N THR A 18 7.34 14.19 -16.83
CA THR A 18 7.07 13.24 -17.91
C THR A 18 7.97 12.00 -17.84
N MET A 19 9.27 12.13 -17.61
CA MET A 19 10.17 10.98 -17.43
C MET A 19 9.79 10.09 -16.25
N ARG A 20 9.07 10.62 -15.26
CA ARG A 20 8.68 9.88 -14.06
C ARG A 20 7.33 9.18 -14.20
N SER A 21 6.38 9.77 -14.92
CA SER A 21 5.17 9.09 -15.38
C SER A 21 5.55 7.88 -16.23
N ASP A 22 6.45 8.06 -17.19
CA ASP A 22 6.93 7.01 -18.07
C ASP A 22 7.60 5.84 -17.31
N ASN A 23 8.31 6.10 -16.21
CA ASN A 23 9.00 5.03 -15.46
C ASN A 23 8.03 4.19 -14.62
N THR A 24 6.98 4.81 -14.05
CA THR A 24 5.94 4.10 -13.30
C THR A 24 5.04 3.30 -14.24
N ASP A 25 4.69 3.88 -15.39
CA ASP A 25 3.91 3.20 -16.42
C ASP A 25 4.71 2.07 -17.07
N ASN A 26 6.03 2.22 -17.22
CA ASN A 26 6.93 1.16 -17.69
C ASN A 26 7.03 0.01 -16.66
N LEU A 27 7.13 0.31 -15.36
CA LEU A 27 7.10 -0.72 -14.32
C LEU A 27 5.76 -1.48 -14.32
N ARG A 28 4.62 -0.78 -14.47
CA ARG A 28 3.31 -1.40 -14.59
C ARG A 28 3.20 -2.28 -15.82
N SER A 29 3.63 -1.80 -16.98
CA SER A 29 3.61 -2.58 -18.22
C SER A 29 4.49 -3.83 -18.16
N GLN A 30 5.59 -3.78 -17.41
CA GLN A 30 6.46 -4.94 -17.15
C GLN A 30 5.89 -5.89 -16.09
N ALA A 31 5.13 -5.36 -15.13
CA ALA A 31 4.57 -6.13 -14.03
C ALA A 31 3.39 -7.00 -14.46
N TYR A 32 2.49 -6.46 -15.29
CA TYR A 32 1.32 -7.22 -15.71
C TYR A 32 1.72 -8.21 -16.82
N SER A 33 1.44 -9.49 -16.60
CA SER A 33 1.58 -10.52 -17.63
C SER A 33 0.49 -10.32 -18.69
N SER A 34 0.86 -10.37 -19.97
CA SER A 34 -0.12 -10.48 -21.04
C SER A 34 -0.89 -11.79 -20.86
N SER A 35 -2.18 -11.68 -20.59
CA SER A 35 -3.10 -12.81 -20.45
C SER A 35 -3.39 -13.46 -21.80
N ASP A 36 -2.43 -14.23 -22.35
CA ASP A 36 -2.61 -15.09 -23.53
C ASP A 36 -2.10 -16.49 -23.20
N SER A 37 -2.74 -17.16 -22.25
CA SER A 37 -2.77 -18.63 -22.18
C SER A 37 -3.87 -19.07 -21.22
N ALA A 38 -5.06 -19.27 -21.76
CA ALA A 38 -6.06 -20.12 -21.13
C ALA A 38 -5.53 -21.55 -21.11
N SER A 39 -5.07 -22.04 -19.98
CA SER A 39 -4.79 -23.45 -19.75
C SER A 39 -5.97 -24.04 -18.98
N GLU A 40 -6.64 -24.98 -19.63
CA GLU A 40 -7.70 -25.79 -19.04
C GLU A 40 -7.17 -26.72 -17.92
N ASN A 41 -7.96 -26.78 -16.85
CA ASN A 41 -8.07 -27.88 -15.88
C ASN A 41 -6.85 -28.27 -15.02
N THR A 42 -6.84 -27.67 -13.82
CA THR A 42 -6.67 -28.41 -12.53
C THR A 42 -7.02 -27.43 -11.42
N ALA A 43 -7.47 -27.90 -10.22
CA ALA A 43 -7.98 -27.11 -9.07
C ALA A 43 -7.42 -25.68 -9.01
N ALA A 44 -8.30 -24.68 -9.13
CA ALA A 44 -8.03 -23.33 -9.57
C ALA A 44 -6.83 -22.65 -8.87
N TYR A 45 -5.64 -22.82 -9.42
CA TYR A 45 -4.51 -21.95 -9.15
C TYR A 45 -4.85 -20.58 -9.76
N VAL A 46 -5.16 -19.62 -8.89
CA VAL A 46 -5.42 -18.24 -9.32
C VAL A 46 -4.07 -17.56 -9.51
N GLU A 47 -3.64 -17.43 -10.76
CA GLU A 47 -2.40 -16.74 -11.08
C GLU A 47 -2.57 -15.24 -10.84
N PRO A 48 -1.71 -14.60 -10.02
CA PRO A 48 -1.76 -13.16 -9.83
C PRO A 48 -1.44 -12.46 -11.17
N PRO A 49 -2.07 -11.30 -11.48
CA PRO A 49 -1.86 -10.59 -12.74
C PRO A 49 -0.45 -10.02 -12.90
N VAL A 50 0.44 -10.23 -11.91
CA VAL A 50 1.76 -9.59 -11.78
C VAL A 50 2.87 -10.61 -11.95
N ASP A 51 3.80 -10.36 -12.88
CA ASP A 51 4.97 -11.20 -13.14
C ASP A 51 6.11 -10.91 -12.15
N PHE A 52 6.11 -11.62 -11.04
CA PHE A 52 7.13 -11.49 -10.00
C PHE A 52 8.52 -11.95 -10.43
N VAL A 53 8.64 -12.81 -11.47
CA VAL A 53 9.93 -13.22 -12.00
C VAL A 53 10.63 -12.04 -12.67
N LYS A 54 9.90 -11.24 -13.45
CA LYS A 54 10.42 -10.00 -14.04
C LYS A 54 10.73 -8.94 -12.98
N LEU A 55 9.82 -8.73 -12.03
CA LEU A 55 9.98 -7.72 -10.98
C LEU A 55 11.21 -7.99 -10.10
N LYS A 56 11.46 -9.24 -9.73
CA LYS A 56 12.65 -9.61 -8.93
C LYS A 56 13.98 -9.43 -9.67
N LYS A 57 13.98 -9.37 -11.00
CA LYS A 57 15.17 -8.98 -11.77
C LYS A 57 15.46 -7.49 -11.69
N ILE A 58 14.41 -6.65 -11.47
CA ILE A 58 14.56 -5.20 -11.27
C ILE A 58 15.06 -4.94 -9.86
N ASN A 59 14.40 -5.56 -8.86
CA ASN A 59 14.80 -5.47 -7.46
C ASN A 59 14.37 -6.74 -6.70
N PRO A 60 15.32 -7.51 -6.13
CA PRO A 60 15.00 -8.72 -5.37
C PRO A 60 14.20 -8.46 -4.09
N ASP A 61 14.21 -7.22 -3.57
CA ASP A 61 13.46 -6.82 -2.37
C ASP A 61 11.93 -6.71 -2.63
N ILE A 62 11.48 -6.74 -3.91
CA ILE A 62 10.06 -6.79 -4.25
C ILE A 62 9.52 -8.16 -3.85
N TYR A 63 8.53 -8.20 -2.94
CA TYR A 63 7.92 -9.45 -2.50
C TYR A 63 6.41 -9.53 -2.71
N ALA A 64 5.76 -8.38 -2.86
CA ALA A 64 4.33 -8.26 -3.09
C ALA A 64 4.02 -7.08 -4.02
N TRP A 65 2.76 -6.92 -4.38
CA TRP A 65 2.22 -5.83 -5.16
C TRP A 65 0.89 -5.39 -4.56
N ILE A 66 0.67 -4.07 -4.44
CA ILE A 66 -0.59 -3.50 -3.97
C ILE A 66 -1.32 -2.81 -5.11
N ASN A 67 -2.61 -3.10 -5.25
CA ASN A 67 -3.52 -2.40 -6.14
C ASN A 67 -4.77 -1.96 -5.38
N ILE A 68 -5.15 -0.68 -5.52
CA ILE A 68 -6.36 -0.12 -4.90
C ILE A 68 -7.23 0.50 -6.00
N PRO A 69 -8.31 -0.19 -6.43
CA PRO A 69 -9.21 0.32 -7.44
C PRO A 69 -9.76 1.72 -7.10
N GLY A 70 -9.94 2.57 -8.11
CA GLY A 70 -10.38 3.95 -7.93
C GLY A 70 -9.29 4.94 -7.51
N THR A 71 -8.05 4.46 -7.25
CA THR A 71 -6.88 5.27 -6.93
C THR A 71 -5.77 5.09 -7.99
N VAL A 72 -4.66 5.79 -7.83
CA VAL A 72 -3.43 5.54 -8.61
C VAL A 72 -2.49 4.53 -7.93
N ILE A 73 -2.91 3.96 -6.79
CA ILE A 73 -2.07 3.00 -6.05
C ILE A 73 -2.10 1.66 -6.78
N ASP A 74 -0.98 1.38 -7.41
CA ASP A 74 -0.72 0.19 -8.19
C ASP A 74 0.81 0.03 -8.27
N TYR A 75 1.42 -0.50 -7.19
CA TYR A 75 2.85 -0.44 -6.92
C TYR A 75 3.40 -1.74 -6.35
N PRO A 76 4.68 -2.06 -6.61
CA PRO A 76 5.37 -3.10 -5.85
C PRO A 76 5.51 -2.71 -4.38
N ILE A 77 5.45 -3.73 -3.51
CA ILE A 77 5.78 -3.62 -2.09
C ILE A 77 7.17 -4.23 -1.88
N LEU A 78 8.04 -3.45 -1.24
CA LEU A 78 9.44 -3.83 -1.01
C LEU A 78 9.72 -3.99 0.49
N ARG A 79 10.75 -4.79 0.80
CA ARG A 79 11.29 -4.91 2.15
C ARG A 79 12.81 -5.05 2.10
N ARG A 80 13.52 -4.23 2.87
CA ARG A 80 14.96 -4.33 3.08
C ARG A 80 15.22 -4.98 4.44
N ALA A 81 15.91 -6.11 4.45
CA ALA A 81 16.08 -6.90 5.66
C ALA A 81 16.85 -6.18 6.79
N ASP A 82 17.79 -5.32 6.44
CA ASP A 82 18.70 -4.71 7.41
C ASP A 82 18.52 -3.19 7.56
N ASP A 83 17.51 -2.61 6.89
CA ASP A 83 17.26 -1.16 6.92
C ASP A 83 15.80 -0.83 6.65
N ASN A 84 15.00 -0.75 7.70
CA ASN A 84 13.57 -0.41 7.65
C ASN A 84 13.29 0.97 7.04
N ALA A 85 14.26 1.88 7.06
CA ALA A 85 14.12 3.23 6.51
C ALA A 85 14.61 3.38 5.06
N TYR A 86 15.23 2.34 4.47
CA TYR A 86 15.84 2.41 3.15
C TYR A 86 14.89 2.94 2.08
N TYR A 87 13.72 2.34 1.96
CA TYR A 87 12.71 2.70 0.94
C TYR A 87 11.94 3.98 1.24
N LEU A 88 12.17 4.60 2.40
CA LEU A 88 11.71 5.96 2.65
C LEU A 88 12.38 6.98 1.72
N THR A 89 13.63 6.71 1.29
CA THR A 89 14.43 7.63 0.47
C THR A 89 14.99 7.01 -0.81
N HIS A 90 14.62 5.76 -1.15
CA HIS A 90 15.09 5.06 -2.35
C HIS A 90 13.91 4.51 -3.15
N THR A 91 14.01 4.63 -4.48
CA THR A 91 13.02 4.08 -5.42
C THR A 91 13.14 2.56 -5.52
N VAL A 92 12.21 1.94 -6.23
CA VAL A 92 12.25 0.52 -6.63
C VAL A 92 13.57 0.15 -7.31
N GLU A 93 14.21 1.06 -8.03
CA GLU A 93 15.47 0.87 -8.75
C GLU A 93 16.70 1.19 -7.87
N ASN A 94 16.54 1.28 -6.55
CA ASN A 94 17.58 1.64 -5.58
C ASN A 94 18.23 3.03 -5.82
N LYS A 95 17.51 3.95 -6.47
CA LYS A 95 17.96 5.33 -6.68
C LYS A 95 17.45 6.23 -5.57
N LYS A 96 18.32 7.08 -5.02
CA LYS A 96 17.92 8.05 -4.01
C LYS A 96 16.87 9.01 -4.55
N SER A 97 15.76 9.18 -3.82
CA SER A 97 14.62 9.99 -4.23
C SER A 97 13.72 10.34 -3.06
N ALA A 98 13.18 11.58 -3.06
CA ALA A 98 12.18 12.02 -2.10
C ALA A 98 10.81 11.31 -2.23
N TYR A 99 10.60 10.51 -3.28
CA TYR A 99 9.36 9.73 -3.44
C TYR A 99 9.43 8.38 -2.72
N GLY A 100 10.63 7.87 -2.45
CA GLY A 100 10.81 6.55 -1.88
C GLY A 100 10.17 5.44 -2.72
N ALA A 101 9.72 4.40 -2.06
CA ALA A 101 8.88 3.32 -2.60
C ALA A 101 7.75 2.98 -1.62
N ILE A 102 6.86 2.06 -1.99
CA ILE A 102 5.90 1.44 -1.05
C ILE A 102 6.61 0.27 -0.39
N TYR A 103 6.62 0.21 0.94
CA TYR A 103 7.41 -0.76 1.67
C TYR A 103 6.78 -1.20 2.99
N THR A 104 7.28 -2.31 3.50
CA THR A 104 7.04 -2.77 4.88
C THR A 104 8.35 -2.82 5.64
N GLU A 105 8.26 -2.78 6.96
CA GLU A 105 9.37 -2.99 7.88
C GLU A 105 9.51 -4.48 8.24
N ASP A 106 10.64 -4.87 8.82
CA ASP A 106 10.95 -6.25 9.20
C ASP A 106 10.22 -6.72 10.47
N TYR A 107 9.46 -5.84 11.11
CA TYR A 107 8.57 -6.19 12.22
C TYR A 107 7.36 -7.03 11.79
N ASN A 108 6.99 -7.01 10.50
CA ASN A 108 5.96 -7.87 9.96
C ASN A 108 6.54 -9.03 9.16
N ASP A 109 5.84 -10.15 9.13
CA ASP A 109 6.14 -11.25 8.22
C ASP A 109 5.80 -10.89 6.77
N MET A 110 6.61 -11.40 5.83
CA MET A 110 6.42 -11.11 4.40
C MET A 110 5.20 -11.83 3.80
N ASP A 111 4.59 -12.76 4.52
CA ASP A 111 3.45 -13.54 4.03
C ASP A 111 2.08 -12.98 4.44
N PHE A 112 2.05 -11.80 5.07
CA PHE A 112 0.81 -11.16 5.56
C PHE A 112 0.02 -12.03 6.55
N ALA A 113 0.71 -12.82 7.36
CA ALA A 113 0.10 -13.68 8.37
C ALA A 113 -0.17 -12.95 9.70
N ASP A 114 0.52 -11.84 9.96
CA ASP A 114 0.35 -11.05 11.17
C ASP A 114 -1.08 -10.52 11.32
N PHE A 115 -1.47 -10.27 12.58
CA PHE A 115 -2.73 -9.58 12.88
C PHE A 115 -2.83 -8.23 12.16
N ASN A 116 -1.75 -7.43 12.14
CA ASN A 116 -1.71 -6.15 11.45
C ASN A 116 -0.42 -5.98 10.65
N THR A 117 -0.52 -6.01 9.33
CA THR A 117 0.60 -5.69 8.44
C THR A 117 0.56 -4.21 8.08
N VAL A 118 1.62 -3.47 8.42
CA VAL A 118 1.70 -2.03 8.15
C VAL A 118 2.53 -1.78 6.89
N ILE A 119 1.92 -1.10 5.92
CA ILE A 119 2.55 -0.70 4.66
C ILE A 119 2.71 0.82 4.64
N TYR A 120 3.90 1.28 4.31
CA TYR A 120 4.27 2.69 4.31
C TYR A 120 4.42 3.24 2.90
N GLY A 121 4.07 4.51 2.73
CA GLY A 121 4.28 5.23 1.47
C GLY A 121 4.13 6.75 1.65
N HIS A 122 4.87 7.52 0.87
CA HIS A 122 4.82 8.97 0.95
C HIS A 122 3.48 9.57 0.49
N ASN A 123 3.05 10.64 1.16
CA ASN A 123 1.95 11.50 0.74
C ASN A 123 2.42 12.52 -0.29
N MET A 124 2.54 12.11 -1.55
CA MET A 124 3.02 13.01 -2.60
C MET A 124 1.93 14.00 -3.02
N LYS A 125 2.31 15.28 -3.20
CA LYS A 125 1.39 16.36 -3.61
C LYS A 125 0.73 16.09 -4.96
N ASN A 126 1.43 15.43 -5.89
CA ASN A 126 0.90 15.05 -7.20
C ASN A 126 -0.05 13.83 -7.14
N GLY A 127 -0.30 13.28 -5.96
CA GLY A 127 -1.18 12.14 -5.74
C GLY A 127 -0.55 10.77 -5.95
N SER A 128 0.72 10.68 -6.39
CA SER A 128 1.45 9.42 -6.51
C SER A 128 1.79 8.82 -5.13
N MET A 129 2.33 7.63 -5.13
CA MET A 129 2.59 6.83 -3.94
C MET A 129 1.29 6.70 -3.11
N PHE A 130 1.30 7.00 -1.81
CA PHE A 130 0.09 7.04 -0.99
C PHE A 130 -0.61 8.42 -0.96
N GLY A 131 -0.20 9.36 -1.82
CA GLY A 131 -0.85 10.66 -1.94
C GLY A 131 -2.32 10.61 -2.36
N SER A 132 -2.75 9.56 -3.07
CA SER A 132 -4.16 9.36 -3.44
C SER A 132 -5.03 8.81 -2.30
N LEU A 133 -4.46 8.32 -1.19
CA LEU A 133 -5.23 7.90 -0.01
C LEU A 133 -6.08 9.05 0.57
N LYS A 134 -5.67 10.32 0.32
CA LYS A 134 -6.50 11.49 0.70
C LYS A 134 -7.91 11.48 0.12
N LYS A 135 -8.18 10.72 -0.95
CA LYS A 135 -9.53 10.56 -1.51
C LYS A 135 -10.50 9.96 -0.47
N TYR A 136 -9.99 9.09 0.42
CA TYR A 136 -10.77 8.48 1.50
C TYR A 136 -11.23 9.47 2.58
N ARG A 137 -10.80 10.74 2.52
CA ARG A 137 -11.38 11.84 3.33
C ARG A 137 -12.74 12.32 2.80
N ASN A 138 -13.21 11.77 1.69
CA ASN A 138 -14.55 11.97 1.15
C ASN A 138 -15.40 10.74 1.45
N LYS A 139 -16.58 10.94 2.08
CA LYS A 139 -17.45 9.83 2.50
C LYS A 139 -17.94 8.99 1.33
N THR A 140 -18.34 9.62 0.23
CA THR A 140 -18.83 8.91 -0.96
C THR A 140 -17.71 8.03 -1.53
N PHE A 141 -16.49 8.58 -1.63
CA PHE A 141 -15.36 7.81 -2.12
C PHE A 141 -15.04 6.62 -1.20
N PHE A 142 -15.06 6.83 0.12
CA PHE A 142 -14.88 5.77 1.11
C PHE A 142 -15.92 4.66 0.95
N ASP A 143 -17.18 5.00 0.72
CA ASP A 143 -18.27 4.02 0.59
C ASP A 143 -18.18 3.22 -0.72
N GLU A 144 -17.74 3.84 -1.79
CA GLU A 144 -17.73 3.26 -3.14
C GLU A 144 -16.43 2.49 -3.47
N ASN A 145 -15.31 2.76 -2.77
CA ASN A 145 -13.99 2.21 -3.09
C ASN A 145 -13.42 1.46 -1.89
N ARG A 146 -13.86 0.22 -1.70
CA ARG A 146 -13.65 -0.54 -0.47
C ARG A 146 -12.57 -1.62 -0.55
N GLU A 147 -11.88 -1.78 -1.68
CA GLU A 147 -10.99 -2.92 -1.88
C GLU A 147 -9.53 -2.52 -1.91
N ILE A 148 -8.70 -3.34 -1.26
CA ILE A 148 -7.25 -3.37 -1.40
C ILE A 148 -6.89 -4.78 -1.86
N ASN A 149 -6.24 -4.89 -3.01
CA ASN A 149 -5.75 -6.15 -3.53
C ASN A 149 -4.24 -6.24 -3.29
N ILE A 150 -3.81 -7.36 -2.71
CA ILE A 150 -2.40 -7.72 -2.53
C ILE A 150 -2.12 -8.95 -3.37
N TYR A 151 -1.16 -8.83 -4.28
CA TYR A 151 -0.66 -9.93 -5.10
C TYR A 151 0.70 -10.37 -4.59
N MET A 152 0.91 -11.66 -4.55
CA MET A 152 2.20 -12.30 -4.23
C MET A 152 2.43 -13.46 -5.22
N PRO A 153 3.64 -13.99 -5.32
CA PRO A 153 3.88 -15.19 -6.12
C PRO A 153 2.89 -16.31 -5.73
N GLY A 154 1.99 -16.68 -6.65
CA GLY A 154 0.99 -17.73 -6.45
C GLY A 154 -0.09 -17.45 -5.42
N ARG A 155 -0.36 -16.18 -5.09
CA ARG A 155 -1.37 -15.81 -4.08
C ARG A 155 -2.01 -14.47 -4.37
N ILE A 156 -3.33 -14.41 -4.21
CA ILE A 156 -4.12 -13.18 -4.24
C ILE A 156 -4.83 -13.04 -2.90
N MET A 157 -4.75 -11.86 -2.32
CA MET A 157 -5.50 -11.49 -1.11
C MET A 157 -6.30 -10.23 -1.41
N THR A 158 -7.56 -10.20 -0.94
CA THR A 158 -8.40 -9.00 -0.99
C THR A 158 -8.78 -8.60 0.43
N TYR A 159 -8.57 -7.34 0.74
CA TYR A 159 -8.95 -6.74 2.00
C TYR A 159 -10.09 -5.76 1.76
N ARG A 160 -11.07 -5.73 2.67
CA ARG A 160 -12.15 -4.74 2.68
C ARG A 160 -11.77 -3.58 3.60
N ILE A 161 -11.74 -2.37 3.04
CA ILE A 161 -11.49 -1.16 3.82
C ILE A 161 -12.65 -0.94 4.80
N PHE A 162 -12.31 -0.84 6.09
CA PHE A 162 -13.26 -0.58 7.16
C PHE A 162 -12.99 0.73 7.92
N ALA A 163 -11.78 1.29 7.82
CA ALA A 163 -11.42 2.53 8.49
C ALA A 163 -10.50 3.41 7.63
N ALA A 164 -10.73 4.72 7.70
CA ALA A 164 -9.88 5.75 7.13
C ALA A 164 -9.88 6.94 8.08
N HIS A 165 -8.74 7.20 8.77
CA HIS A 165 -8.70 8.18 9.86
C HIS A 165 -7.29 8.75 10.10
N ILE A 166 -7.22 9.82 10.91
CA ILE A 166 -5.97 10.42 11.35
C ILE A 166 -5.63 9.90 12.75
N VAL A 167 -4.37 9.56 12.96
CA VAL A 167 -3.79 9.19 14.26
C VAL A 167 -2.54 10.02 14.53
N ASP A 168 -2.00 9.93 15.74
CA ASP A 168 -0.67 10.47 16.05
C ASP A 168 0.44 9.70 15.28
N ASP A 169 1.67 10.13 15.40
CA ASP A 169 2.82 9.58 14.67
C ASP A 169 3.47 8.36 15.35
N ARG A 170 2.84 7.80 16.38
CA ARG A 170 3.36 6.59 17.06
C ARG A 170 3.62 5.47 16.06
N HIS A 171 4.68 4.73 16.32
CA HIS A 171 5.01 3.56 15.52
C HIS A 171 4.12 2.38 15.93
N ILE A 172 3.11 2.04 15.11
CA ILE A 172 2.07 1.07 15.45
C ILE A 172 2.67 -0.26 15.92
N LEU A 173 3.59 -0.85 15.15
CA LEU A 173 4.16 -2.18 15.43
C LEU A 173 5.07 -2.21 16.66
N LEU A 174 5.56 -1.07 17.14
CA LEU A 174 6.34 -0.96 18.39
C LEU A 174 5.48 -0.52 19.58
N SER A 175 4.28 0.00 19.34
CA SER A 175 3.39 0.51 20.38
C SER A 175 2.40 -0.54 20.88
N TYR A 176 2.12 -1.58 20.08
CA TYR A 176 1.16 -2.63 20.39
C TYR A 176 1.82 -4.01 20.26
N ASP A 177 1.77 -4.81 21.31
CA ASP A 177 2.16 -6.22 21.24
C ASP A 177 1.01 -7.06 20.68
N PHE A 178 0.95 -7.18 19.36
CA PHE A 178 -0.10 -7.93 18.67
C PHE A 178 -0.02 -9.46 18.87
N THR A 179 0.98 -10.00 19.57
CA THR A 179 0.96 -11.41 19.99
C THR A 179 -0.11 -11.67 21.06
N ASN A 180 -0.50 -10.61 21.78
CA ASN A 180 -1.50 -10.66 22.85
C ASN A 180 -2.91 -10.32 22.30
N GLU A 181 -3.86 -11.24 22.48
CA GLU A 181 -5.25 -11.08 22.04
C GLU A 181 -5.94 -9.86 22.68
N SER A 182 -5.68 -9.57 23.96
CA SER A 182 -6.29 -8.42 24.63
C SER A 182 -5.80 -7.10 24.02
N VAL A 183 -4.54 -7.02 23.59
CA VAL A 183 -3.98 -5.84 22.90
C VAL A 183 -4.57 -5.70 21.49
N ARG A 184 -4.81 -6.81 20.78
CA ARG A 184 -5.51 -6.77 19.50
C ARG A 184 -6.94 -6.24 19.63
N ASN A 185 -7.68 -6.68 20.66
CA ASN A 185 -9.03 -6.18 20.95
C ASN A 185 -9.02 -4.69 21.35
N GLU A 186 -8.04 -4.26 22.16
CA GLU A 186 -7.83 -2.84 22.50
C GLU A 186 -7.55 -2.00 21.25
N TYR A 187 -6.66 -2.44 20.38
CA TYR A 187 -6.35 -1.76 19.12
C TYR A 187 -7.57 -1.61 18.20
N ILE A 188 -8.39 -2.66 18.09
CA ILE A 188 -9.66 -2.58 17.33
C ILE A 188 -10.58 -1.52 17.95
N SER A 189 -10.73 -1.53 19.28
CA SER A 189 -11.55 -0.55 20.01
C SER A 189 -11.05 0.89 19.78
N ASP A 190 -9.73 1.09 19.81
CA ASP A 190 -9.09 2.39 19.58
C ASP A 190 -9.39 2.91 18.18
N ILE A 191 -9.34 2.04 17.16
CA ILE A 191 -9.70 2.43 15.80
C ILE A 191 -11.11 3.01 15.75
N PHE A 192 -12.12 2.30 16.27
CA PHE A 192 -13.51 2.71 16.20
C PHE A 192 -13.88 3.85 17.17
N SER A 193 -13.08 4.10 18.19
CA SER A 193 -13.26 5.23 19.12
C SER A 193 -12.76 6.55 18.57
N ASN A 194 -11.94 6.54 17.51
CA ASN A 194 -11.36 7.74 16.89
C ASN A 194 -12.44 8.53 16.12
N LYS A 195 -12.88 9.67 16.70
CA LYS A 195 -13.93 10.55 16.13
C LYS A 195 -13.35 11.79 15.46
N GLY A 196 -12.15 11.71 14.91
CA GLY A 196 -11.50 12.82 14.21
C GLY A 196 -12.31 13.34 13.00
N MET A 197 -12.08 14.59 12.63
CA MET A 197 -12.69 15.17 11.42
C MET A 197 -12.22 14.41 10.17
N SER A 198 -13.12 14.10 9.26
CA SER A 198 -12.86 13.29 8.05
C SER A 198 -12.36 11.87 8.36
N SER A 199 -12.76 11.32 9.50
CA SER A 199 -12.60 9.91 9.84
C SER A 199 -13.86 9.14 9.46
N TYR A 200 -13.71 8.06 8.72
CA TYR A 200 -14.81 7.21 8.27
C TYR A 200 -14.56 5.77 8.66
N PHE A 201 -15.62 5.14 9.15
CA PHE A 201 -15.58 3.76 9.62
C PHE A 201 -16.79 3.00 9.07
N ASP A 202 -16.59 1.74 8.74
CA ASP A 202 -17.64 0.81 8.43
C ASP A 202 -18.05 0.04 9.69
N SER A 203 -19.11 0.48 10.34
CA SER A 203 -19.64 -0.16 11.54
C SER A 203 -20.36 -1.49 11.26
N GLN A 204 -20.54 -1.87 9.99
CA GLN A 204 -21.16 -3.13 9.60
C GLN A 204 -20.13 -4.25 9.37
N THR A 205 -18.87 -3.91 9.23
CA THR A 205 -17.80 -4.89 9.18
C THR A 205 -17.41 -5.26 10.61
N GLU A 206 -17.77 -6.45 11.05
CA GLU A 206 -17.30 -7.01 12.32
C GLU A 206 -15.81 -7.40 12.16
N ILE A 207 -15.00 -6.97 13.13
CA ILE A 207 -13.57 -7.27 13.19
C ILE A 207 -13.26 -7.85 14.56
N THR A 208 -12.53 -8.94 14.57
CA THR A 208 -12.14 -9.68 15.77
C THR A 208 -10.61 -9.73 15.90
N ALA A 209 -10.13 -10.15 17.06
CA ALA A 209 -8.71 -10.35 17.30
C ALA A 209 -8.08 -11.48 16.45
N ASP A 210 -8.88 -12.34 15.84
CA ASP A 210 -8.44 -13.44 14.97
C ASP A 210 -8.35 -13.06 13.49
N ASP A 211 -8.84 -11.86 13.14
CA ASP A 211 -8.78 -11.36 11.78
C ASP A 211 -7.36 -10.86 11.43
N ARG A 212 -7.12 -10.73 10.14
CA ARG A 212 -5.89 -10.12 9.60
C ARG A 212 -6.21 -8.76 9.02
N ILE A 213 -5.52 -7.74 9.51
CA ILE A 213 -5.67 -6.35 9.10
C ILE A 213 -4.46 -5.92 8.27
N ILE A 214 -4.70 -5.09 7.27
CA ILE A 214 -3.68 -4.31 6.58
C ILE A 214 -3.86 -2.83 6.92
N THR A 215 -2.77 -2.16 7.26
CA THR A 215 -2.74 -0.73 7.56
C THR A 215 -1.87 0.01 6.56
N LEU A 216 -2.46 0.87 5.75
CA LEU A 216 -1.73 1.77 4.85
C LEU A 216 -1.45 3.07 5.59
N SER A 217 -0.18 3.38 5.82
CA SER A 217 0.27 4.54 6.61
C SER A 217 0.96 5.58 5.74
N THR A 218 0.51 6.84 5.85
CA THR A 218 1.13 7.98 5.18
C THR A 218 1.06 9.25 6.03
N CYS A 219 1.92 10.25 5.72
CA CYS A 219 1.90 11.53 6.41
C CYS A 219 0.67 12.36 6.03
N THR A 220 0.20 13.22 6.94
CA THR A 220 -0.87 14.19 6.65
C THR A 220 -0.33 15.51 6.10
N GLY A 221 0.96 15.76 6.23
CA GLY A 221 1.64 17.07 6.05
C GLY A 221 1.97 17.77 7.35
N LYS A 222 1.46 17.27 8.50
CA LYS A 222 1.92 17.59 9.84
C LYS A 222 2.82 16.47 10.36
N THR A 223 3.86 16.85 11.12
CA THR A 223 4.89 15.90 11.58
C THR A 223 4.33 14.88 12.55
N GLU A 224 3.39 15.31 13.39
CA GLU A 224 2.82 14.56 14.52
C GLU A 224 1.57 13.75 14.13
N GLU A 225 1.24 13.66 12.83
CA GLU A 225 0.04 12.98 12.37
C GLU A 225 0.34 12.00 11.25
N ARG A 226 -0.39 10.88 11.27
CA ARG A 226 -0.46 9.92 10.16
C ARG A 226 -1.90 9.77 9.70
N TYR A 227 -2.08 9.60 8.40
CA TYR A 227 -3.34 9.19 7.83
C TYR A 227 -3.29 7.69 7.56
N LEU A 228 -4.22 6.96 8.13
CA LEU A 228 -4.35 5.53 7.99
C LEU A 228 -5.57 5.18 7.14
N VAL A 229 -5.40 4.20 6.25
CA VAL A 229 -6.51 3.47 5.59
C VAL A 229 -6.31 2.00 5.93
N GLN A 230 -7.33 1.39 6.55
CA GLN A 230 -7.21 0.04 7.10
C GLN A 230 -8.25 -0.88 6.47
N GLY A 231 -7.81 -2.09 6.15
CA GLY A 231 -8.66 -3.13 5.59
C GLY A 231 -8.54 -4.43 6.37
N VAL A 232 -9.63 -5.19 6.44
CA VAL A 232 -9.68 -6.55 6.97
C VAL A 232 -9.69 -7.55 5.83
N LEU A 233 -8.97 -8.65 5.97
CA LEU A 233 -8.88 -9.71 4.98
C LEU A 233 -10.23 -10.39 4.77
N ILE A 234 -10.72 -10.37 3.53
CA ILE A 234 -11.98 -11.03 3.15
C ILE A 234 -11.78 -12.21 2.18
N TYR A 235 -10.65 -12.25 1.49
CA TYR A 235 -10.33 -13.31 0.54
C TYR A 235 -8.83 -13.63 0.55
N ASP A 236 -8.50 -14.92 0.50
CA ASP A 236 -7.14 -15.43 0.41
C ASP A 236 -7.17 -16.69 -0.46
N SER A 237 -6.57 -16.63 -1.64
CA SER A 237 -6.60 -17.73 -2.62
C SER A 237 -5.97 -19.03 -2.11
N ARG A 238 -5.10 -18.99 -1.09
CA ARG A 238 -4.53 -20.20 -0.46
C ARG A 238 -5.53 -20.96 0.42
N LYS A 239 -6.56 -20.28 0.95
CA LYS A 239 -7.55 -20.91 1.84
C LYS A 239 -8.64 -21.70 1.10
N GLN A 240 -8.71 -21.60 -0.24
CA GLN A 240 -9.71 -22.32 -1.05
C GLN A 240 -9.26 -23.72 -1.47
N THR A 241 -8.04 -24.13 -1.18
CA THR A 241 -7.47 -25.43 -1.57
C THR A 241 -7.46 -26.46 -0.45
N SER A 242 -8.17 -26.22 0.67
CA SER A 242 -8.28 -27.14 1.82
C SER A 242 -9.70 -27.66 2.02
#